data_abfdc92fceecbd5b850a43a546e19995
#
_entry.id   abfdc92fceecbd5b850a43a546e19995
#
_cell.length_a   1.000
_cell.length_b   1.000
_cell.length_c   1.000
_cell.angle_alpha   90.00
_cell.angle_beta   90.00
_cell.angle_gamma   90.00
#
_symmetry.space_group_name_H-M   'P 1'
#
loop_
_entity.id
_entity.type
_entity.pdbx_description
1 polymer ?
#
loop_
_entity_poly.entity_id
_entity_poly.type
_entity_poly.pdbx_seq_one_letter_code
_entity_poly.pdbx_strand_id
1 'polypeptide(L)'
;MTGERKFIRENTNRILIKEFLIKKIEGAGFGGINIQRTPMGTRINILVERPGMVIGKSGSKIKELTDAIKENFKVDNPQIEIEEAGSKASLNAKIMAEKLAEALERGWHFRRAGHSTVRRIMDAGAKGCQVIIAGKLTGARHRTEKFTEGHIKYCGETAREVMDVGYATAKLKAGVLGIKVRIMMPNTKLPDEITLRIPESEKLKEETKVGKKTEEKPVEKKKTDIKKITEIQGIGPSIVKRFQKAGIKSIEELYEMDVETLATIDGIGGKTAENILKSLKKLLEEVA
;
A
#
# COMPACT_ATOMS: atom_id res chain seq x y z
N MET A 1 -15.74 -34.66 32.79
CA MET A 1 -15.90 -33.18 32.72
C MET A 1 -16.96 -32.86 31.69
N THR A 2 -17.90 -31.98 31.99
CA THR A 2 -18.89 -31.49 31.01
C THR A 2 -18.18 -30.73 29.89
N GLY A 3 -18.70 -30.83 28.67
CA GLY A 3 -18.09 -30.20 27.46
C GLY A 3 -17.84 -28.69 27.61
N GLU A 4 -18.72 -27.97 28.26
CA GLU A 4 -18.64 -26.55 28.56
C GLU A 4 -17.40 -26.17 29.39
N ARG A 5 -17.14 -26.92 30.46
CA ARG A 5 -15.97 -26.68 31.32
C ARG A 5 -14.64 -26.93 30.59
N LYS A 6 -14.62 -27.89 29.67
CA LYS A 6 -13.45 -28.17 28.85
C LYS A 6 -13.19 -26.99 27.91
N PHE A 7 -14.23 -26.49 27.25
CA PHE A 7 -14.17 -25.36 26.32
C PHE A 7 -13.68 -24.07 27.01
N ILE A 8 -14.26 -23.76 28.19
CA ILE A 8 -13.81 -22.59 28.98
C ILE A 8 -12.34 -22.71 29.35
N ARG A 9 -11.91 -23.89 29.81
CA ARG A 9 -10.50 -24.12 30.20
C ARG A 9 -9.54 -23.97 29.03
N GLU A 10 -9.90 -24.46 27.86
CA GLU A 10 -9.09 -24.33 26.65
C GLU A 10 -8.97 -22.85 26.21
N ASN A 11 -10.06 -22.11 26.25
CA ASN A 11 -10.03 -20.67 25.90
C ASN A 11 -9.24 -19.84 26.93
N THR A 12 -9.37 -20.15 28.21
CA THR A 12 -8.55 -19.52 29.28
C THR A 12 -7.06 -19.78 29.05
N ASN A 13 -6.67 -21.03 28.74
CA ASN A 13 -5.28 -21.36 28.43
C ASN A 13 -4.77 -20.61 27.19
N ARG A 14 -5.57 -20.47 26.14
CA ARG A 14 -5.21 -19.66 24.94
C ARG A 14 -4.91 -18.21 25.29
N ILE A 15 -5.71 -17.61 26.16
CA ILE A 15 -5.50 -16.21 26.59
C ILE A 15 -4.21 -16.10 27.42
N LEU A 16 -3.99 -17.01 28.35
CA LEU A 16 -2.80 -17.01 29.20
C LEU A 16 -1.51 -17.20 28.37
N ILE A 17 -1.52 -18.13 27.40
CA ILE A 17 -0.39 -18.32 26.47
C ILE A 17 -0.13 -17.03 25.67
N LYS A 18 -1.19 -16.38 25.17
CA LYS A 18 -1.08 -15.12 24.44
C LYS A 18 -0.43 -14.03 25.30
N GLU A 19 -0.86 -13.84 26.54
CA GLU A 19 -0.27 -12.86 27.45
C GLU A 19 1.19 -13.17 27.78
N PHE A 20 1.50 -14.44 28.02
CA PHE A 20 2.86 -14.88 28.27
C PHE A 20 3.78 -14.56 27.08
N LEU A 21 3.34 -14.87 25.87
CA LEU A 21 4.11 -14.62 24.64
C LEU A 21 4.27 -13.12 24.38
N ILE A 22 3.25 -12.30 24.57
CA ILE A 22 3.35 -10.84 24.42
C ILE A 22 4.44 -10.29 25.35
N LYS A 23 4.48 -10.72 26.61
CA LYS A 23 5.49 -10.26 27.59
C LYS A 23 6.91 -10.72 27.23
N LYS A 24 7.07 -11.93 26.66
CA LYS A 24 8.39 -12.47 26.29
C LYS A 24 8.93 -11.96 24.96
N ILE A 25 8.05 -11.52 24.06
CA ILE A 25 8.38 -11.06 22.71
C ILE A 25 8.44 -9.49 22.66
N GLU A 26 8.47 -8.84 23.80
CA GLU A 26 8.57 -7.35 23.86
C GLU A 26 9.70 -6.85 22.94
N GLY A 27 9.43 -5.83 22.09
CA GLY A 27 10.40 -5.23 21.18
C GLY A 27 10.55 -5.90 19.81
N ALA A 28 9.96 -7.08 19.57
CA ALA A 28 10.00 -7.73 18.25
C ALA A 28 8.88 -7.26 17.30
N GLY A 29 7.96 -6.42 17.76
CA GLY A 29 6.79 -5.97 16.97
C GLY A 29 5.72 -7.05 16.88
N PHE A 30 5.00 -7.29 17.97
CA PHE A 30 3.97 -8.32 18.03
C PHE A 30 2.70 -7.92 17.24
N GLY A 31 2.41 -8.64 16.15
CA GLY A 31 1.24 -8.40 15.30
C GLY A 31 0.00 -9.18 15.68
N GLY A 32 0.17 -10.41 16.16
CA GLY A 32 -0.92 -11.30 16.50
C GLY A 32 -0.46 -12.73 16.77
N ILE A 33 -1.38 -13.52 17.28
CA ILE A 33 -1.16 -14.95 17.52
C ILE A 33 -2.40 -15.74 17.10
N ASN A 34 -2.16 -16.89 16.50
CA ASN A 34 -3.18 -17.87 16.20
C ASN A 34 -2.77 -19.21 16.83
N ILE A 35 -3.64 -19.79 17.65
CA ILE A 35 -3.40 -21.05 18.35
C ILE A 35 -4.39 -22.07 17.81
N GLN A 36 -3.87 -23.11 17.15
CA GLN A 36 -4.65 -24.20 16.59
C GLN A 36 -4.27 -25.52 17.26
N ARG A 37 -5.27 -26.28 17.67
CA ARG A 37 -5.07 -27.63 18.18
C ARG A 37 -5.17 -28.61 17.02
N THR A 38 -4.12 -29.36 16.80
CA THR A 38 -4.04 -30.43 15.79
C THR A 38 -3.96 -31.78 16.49
N PRO A 39 -4.25 -32.88 15.81
CA PRO A 39 -4.08 -34.23 16.38
C PRO A 39 -2.64 -34.53 16.82
N MET A 40 -1.65 -33.88 16.17
CA MET A 40 -0.22 -34.07 16.47
C MET A 40 0.29 -33.20 17.61
N GLY A 41 -0.47 -32.17 18.03
CA GLY A 41 -0.05 -31.22 19.06
C GLY A 41 -0.73 -29.85 18.88
N THR A 42 -0.21 -28.84 19.54
CA THR A 42 -0.73 -27.48 19.47
C THR A 42 0.21 -26.61 18.62
N ARG A 43 -0.30 -26.11 17.49
CA ARG A 43 0.42 -25.19 16.61
C ARG A 43 0.14 -23.75 17.03
N ILE A 44 1.18 -22.97 17.22
CA ILE A 44 1.14 -21.57 17.66
C ILE A 44 1.80 -20.72 16.59
N ASN A 45 1.00 -20.05 15.74
CA ASN A 45 1.50 -19.14 14.73
C ASN A 45 1.57 -17.74 15.31
N ILE A 46 2.77 -17.14 15.28
CA ILE A 46 3.02 -15.80 15.80
C ILE A 46 3.39 -14.88 14.65
N LEU A 47 2.60 -13.84 14.44
CA LEU A 47 2.91 -12.80 13.48
C LEU A 47 3.79 -11.73 14.14
N VAL A 48 5.00 -11.52 13.61
CA VAL A 48 5.95 -10.52 14.14
C VAL A 48 6.57 -9.70 13.01
N GLU A 49 7.06 -8.52 13.36
CA GLU A 49 7.81 -7.70 12.41
C GLU A 49 9.27 -8.15 12.26
N ARG A 50 9.91 -8.52 13.40
CA ARG A 50 11.34 -8.88 13.45
C ARG A 50 11.50 -10.32 13.92
N PRO A 51 11.39 -11.30 13.00
CA PRO A 51 11.45 -12.73 13.37
C PRO A 51 12.76 -13.12 14.03
N GLY A 52 13.89 -12.51 13.63
CA GLY A 52 15.20 -12.81 14.19
C GLY A 52 15.32 -12.57 15.71
N MET A 53 14.56 -11.61 16.26
CA MET A 53 14.56 -11.33 17.71
C MET A 53 13.86 -12.44 18.52
N VAL A 54 12.87 -13.09 17.91
CA VAL A 54 12.09 -14.19 18.54
C VAL A 54 12.80 -15.52 18.37
N ILE A 55 13.39 -15.75 17.19
CA ILE A 55 14.17 -16.97 16.90
C ILE A 55 15.42 -17.05 17.79
N GLY A 56 16.13 -15.93 17.93
CA GLY A 56 17.38 -15.85 18.67
C GLY A 56 18.54 -16.54 17.95
N LYS A 57 19.70 -16.59 18.59
CA LYS A 57 20.89 -17.26 18.05
C LYS A 57 20.64 -18.76 17.93
N SER A 58 20.77 -19.30 16.72
CA SER A 58 20.59 -20.74 16.44
C SER A 58 19.28 -21.35 16.98
N GLY A 59 18.22 -20.53 17.13
CA GLY A 59 16.92 -21.00 17.62
C GLY A 59 16.84 -21.23 19.14
N SER A 60 17.77 -20.70 19.94
CA SER A 60 17.76 -20.89 21.39
C SER A 60 16.50 -20.32 22.05
N LYS A 61 16.10 -19.09 21.68
CA LYS A 61 14.91 -18.46 22.27
C LYS A 61 13.61 -19.19 21.94
N ILE A 62 13.45 -19.69 20.73
CA ILE A 62 12.25 -20.47 20.36
C ILE A 62 12.18 -21.74 21.21
N LYS A 63 13.30 -22.44 21.40
CA LYS A 63 13.34 -23.65 22.26
C LYS A 63 12.96 -23.31 23.69
N GLU A 64 13.55 -22.27 24.28
CA GLU A 64 13.20 -21.79 25.62
C GLU A 64 11.71 -21.44 25.75
N LEU A 65 11.14 -20.76 24.73
CA LEU A 65 9.71 -20.43 24.71
C LEU A 65 8.83 -21.68 24.61
N THR A 66 9.23 -22.63 23.77
CA THR A 66 8.51 -23.91 23.61
C THR A 66 8.49 -24.71 24.89
N ASP A 67 9.65 -24.84 25.55
CA ASP A 67 9.80 -25.56 26.83
C ASP A 67 9.01 -24.85 27.93
N ALA A 68 9.10 -23.52 28.03
CA ALA A 68 8.33 -22.74 29.01
C ALA A 68 6.81 -22.86 28.81
N ILE A 69 6.32 -22.93 27.55
CA ILE A 69 4.89 -23.15 27.27
C ILE A 69 4.47 -24.56 27.70
N LYS A 70 5.31 -25.56 27.42
CA LYS A 70 5.03 -26.94 27.79
C LYS A 70 4.94 -27.11 29.32
N GLU A 71 5.85 -26.50 30.07
CA GLU A 71 5.89 -26.58 31.52
C GLU A 71 4.75 -25.81 32.19
N ASN A 72 4.56 -24.55 31.82
CA ASN A 72 3.62 -23.67 32.51
C ASN A 72 2.16 -23.96 32.17
N PHE A 73 1.85 -24.31 30.91
CA PHE A 73 0.46 -24.45 30.42
C PHE A 73 0.04 -25.89 30.17
N LYS A 74 0.94 -26.88 30.36
CA LYS A 74 0.69 -28.31 30.14
C LYS A 74 0.05 -28.59 28.79
N VAL A 75 0.60 -27.96 27.75
CA VAL A 75 0.14 -28.10 26.36
C VAL A 75 0.84 -29.30 25.72
N ASP A 76 0.07 -30.12 25.02
CA ASP A 76 0.60 -31.26 24.29
C ASP A 76 1.40 -30.82 23.08
N ASN A 77 2.68 -31.17 22.98
CA ASN A 77 3.60 -30.94 21.86
C ASN A 77 3.44 -29.55 21.22
N PRO A 78 3.76 -28.44 21.92
CA PRO A 78 3.64 -27.11 21.35
C PRO A 78 4.66 -26.90 20.23
N GLN A 79 4.19 -26.45 19.07
CA GLN A 79 5.00 -26.07 17.91
C GLN A 79 4.82 -24.58 17.64
N ILE A 80 5.91 -23.80 17.72
CA ILE A 80 5.87 -22.36 17.46
C ILE A 80 6.34 -22.12 16.03
N GLU A 81 5.48 -21.52 15.24
CA GLU A 81 5.77 -21.02 13.91
C GLU A 81 5.78 -19.48 13.91
N ILE A 82 6.76 -18.90 13.24
CA ILE A 82 6.91 -17.45 13.18
C ILE A 82 6.67 -17.01 11.75
N GLU A 83 5.68 -16.13 11.58
CA GLU A 83 5.34 -15.49 10.33
C GLU A 83 5.84 -14.04 10.35
N GLU A 84 6.50 -13.62 9.28
CA GLU A 84 6.91 -12.23 9.12
C GLU A 84 5.76 -11.38 8.57
N ALA A 85 5.48 -10.24 9.22
CA ALA A 85 4.44 -9.32 8.77
C ALA A 85 4.79 -8.59 7.46
N GLY A 86 6.09 -8.50 7.10
CA GLY A 86 6.57 -7.91 5.85
C GLY A 86 5.97 -6.53 5.55
N SER A 87 5.50 -6.33 4.32
CA SER A 87 4.86 -5.10 3.86
C SER A 87 3.53 -4.79 4.60
N LYS A 88 2.84 -5.81 5.11
CA LYS A 88 1.58 -5.65 5.86
C LYS A 88 1.79 -5.19 7.31
N ALA A 89 3.04 -5.10 7.80
CA ALA A 89 3.35 -4.62 9.15
C ALA A 89 2.76 -3.23 9.42
N SER A 90 2.76 -2.34 8.43
CA SER A 90 2.20 -0.99 8.55
C SER A 90 0.67 -0.95 8.62
N LEU A 91 -0.01 -2.00 8.18
CA LEU A 91 -1.47 -2.13 8.28
C LEU A 91 -1.92 -2.82 9.57
N ASN A 92 -0.99 -3.36 10.37
CA ASN A 92 -1.30 -3.97 11.65
C ASN A 92 -1.24 -2.94 12.78
N ALA A 93 -2.37 -2.69 13.43
CA ALA A 93 -2.48 -1.66 14.45
C ALA A 93 -1.62 -1.93 15.69
N LYS A 94 -1.39 -3.18 16.06
CA LYS A 94 -0.57 -3.55 17.24
C LYS A 94 0.90 -3.25 16.99
N ILE A 95 1.43 -3.68 15.84
CA ILE A 95 2.81 -3.40 15.42
C ILE A 95 3.06 -1.90 15.37
N MET A 96 2.12 -1.15 14.77
CA MET A 96 2.26 0.29 14.66
C MET A 96 2.16 1.02 16.01
N ALA A 97 1.35 0.49 16.96
CA ALA A 97 1.30 1.02 18.32
C ALA A 97 2.62 0.80 19.08
N GLU A 98 3.23 -0.39 18.97
CA GLU A 98 4.54 -0.68 19.57
C GLU A 98 5.65 0.19 18.96
N LYS A 99 5.70 0.34 17.64
CA LYS A 99 6.66 1.24 16.98
C LYS A 99 6.54 2.68 17.44
N LEU A 100 5.31 3.15 17.60
CA LEU A 100 5.07 4.49 18.12
C LEU A 100 5.53 4.63 19.57
N ALA A 101 5.30 3.60 20.40
CA ALA A 101 5.78 3.56 21.78
C ALA A 101 7.32 3.63 21.82
N GLU A 102 8.02 2.80 21.07
CA GLU A 102 9.49 2.83 20.95
C GLU A 102 10.00 4.21 20.48
N ALA A 103 9.35 4.83 19.49
CA ALA A 103 9.75 6.16 19.02
C ALA A 103 9.62 7.24 20.10
N LEU A 104 8.56 7.20 20.90
CA LEU A 104 8.37 8.11 22.02
C LEU A 104 9.39 7.85 23.14
N GLU A 105 9.69 6.60 23.46
CA GLU A 105 10.72 6.22 24.43
C GLU A 105 12.12 6.68 24.03
N ARG A 106 12.42 6.67 22.72
CA ARG A 106 13.66 7.24 22.15
C ARG A 106 13.73 8.76 22.20
N GLY A 107 12.66 9.44 22.66
CA GLY A 107 12.61 10.89 22.81
C GLY A 107 12.07 11.64 21.61
N TRP A 108 11.37 11.01 20.69
CA TRP A 108 10.71 11.73 19.62
C TRP A 108 9.57 12.59 20.16
N HIS A 109 9.45 13.80 19.62
CA HIS A 109 8.33 14.66 19.98
C HIS A 109 7.01 14.05 19.49
N PHE A 110 6.00 14.02 20.35
CA PHE A 110 4.72 13.33 20.12
C PHE A 110 4.01 13.74 18.83
N ARG A 111 4.08 15.03 18.42
CA ARG A 111 3.47 15.50 17.15
C ARG A 111 4.19 14.89 15.95
N ARG A 112 5.52 14.92 15.95
CA ARG A 112 6.31 14.33 14.86
C ARG A 112 6.08 12.83 14.79
N ALA A 113 6.09 12.13 15.92
CA ALA A 113 5.85 10.70 15.99
C ALA A 113 4.44 10.34 15.50
N GLY A 114 3.40 11.07 15.97
CA GLY A 114 2.02 10.86 15.56
C GLY A 114 1.81 11.04 14.05
N HIS A 115 2.22 12.18 13.48
CA HIS A 115 2.07 12.41 12.03
C HIS A 115 2.90 11.45 11.18
N SER A 116 4.13 11.10 11.62
CA SER A 116 4.95 10.12 10.90
C SER A 116 4.29 8.73 10.86
N THR A 117 3.66 8.32 11.97
CA THR A 117 2.94 7.03 12.04
C THR A 117 1.71 7.04 11.15
N VAL A 118 0.91 8.11 11.20
CA VAL A 118 -0.29 8.27 10.36
C VAL A 118 0.09 8.21 8.88
N ARG A 119 1.10 8.99 8.45
CA ARG A 119 1.58 8.98 7.06
C ARG A 119 2.01 7.58 6.61
N ARG A 120 2.81 6.88 7.43
CA ARG A 120 3.26 5.51 7.12
C ARG A 120 2.11 4.54 6.92
N ILE A 121 1.05 4.65 7.71
CA ILE A 121 -0.14 3.82 7.61
C ILE A 121 -0.92 4.15 6.32
N MET A 122 -1.06 5.44 5.99
CA MET A 122 -1.74 5.88 4.78
C MET A 122 -0.95 5.52 3.51
N ASP A 123 0.38 5.65 3.53
CA ASP A 123 1.27 5.24 2.44
C ASP A 123 1.19 3.71 2.18
N ALA A 124 0.89 2.91 3.20
CA ALA A 124 0.63 1.47 3.06
C ALA A 124 -0.76 1.15 2.47
N GLY A 125 -1.55 2.16 2.13
CA GLY A 125 -2.85 2.04 1.47
C GLY A 125 -4.04 1.84 2.40
N ALA A 126 -3.94 2.19 3.69
CA ALA A 126 -5.07 2.15 4.60
C ALA A 126 -6.20 3.09 4.14
N LYS A 127 -7.47 2.70 4.30
CA LYS A 127 -8.64 3.55 4.00
C LYS A 127 -8.75 4.74 4.97
N GLY A 128 -8.24 4.56 6.17
CA GLY A 128 -8.13 5.60 7.19
C GLY A 128 -7.42 5.10 8.44
N CYS A 129 -6.88 6.02 9.21
CA CYS A 129 -6.22 5.71 10.48
C CYS A 129 -6.39 6.82 11.51
N GLN A 130 -6.38 6.42 12.77
CA GLN A 130 -6.37 7.30 13.92
C GLN A 130 -5.33 6.85 14.93
N VAL A 131 -4.48 7.79 15.32
CA VAL A 131 -3.51 7.62 16.39
C VAL A 131 -3.90 8.52 17.56
N ILE A 132 -4.01 7.94 18.73
CA ILE A 132 -4.33 8.66 19.98
C ILE A 132 -3.18 8.46 20.95
N ILE A 133 -2.64 9.56 21.44
CA ILE A 133 -1.58 9.58 22.45
C ILE A 133 -2.11 10.32 23.67
N ALA A 134 -2.12 9.67 24.83
CA ALA A 134 -2.67 10.21 26.06
C ALA A 134 -1.67 10.12 27.21
N GLY A 135 -1.58 11.17 28.00
CA GLY A 135 -0.72 11.26 29.18
C GLY A 135 -0.04 12.62 29.33
N LYS A 136 1.12 12.67 30.02
CA LYS A 136 1.92 13.89 30.19
C LYS A 136 2.78 14.13 28.95
N LEU A 137 2.31 14.94 28.02
CA LEU A 137 2.98 15.17 26.73
C LEU A 137 4.03 16.31 26.79
N THR A 138 3.69 17.45 27.37
CA THR A 138 4.56 18.63 27.40
C THR A 138 4.74 19.26 28.78
N GLY A 139 3.92 18.90 29.73
CA GLY A 139 3.95 19.48 31.07
C GLY A 139 3.39 18.51 32.10
N ALA A 140 3.17 19.00 33.33
CA ALA A 140 2.67 18.19 34.43
C ALA A 140 1.21 17.71 34.20
N ARG A 141 0.40 18.53 33.52
CA ARG A 141 -1.00 18.21 33.21
C ARG A 141 -1.11 17.18 32.08
N HIS A 142 -1.87 16.15 32.30
CA HIS A 142 -2.16 15.17 31.25
C HIS A 142 -3.13 15.71 30.19
N ARG A 143 -2.97 15.29 28.97
CA ARG A 143 -3.90 15.58 27.87
C ARG A 143 -3.85 14.48 26.82
N THR A 144 -4.85 14.49 25.95
CA THR A 144 -4.98 13.53 24.86
C THR A 144 -4.89 14.25 23.53
N GLU A 145 -3.98 13.83 22.68
CA GLU A 145 -3.83 14.30 21.31
C GLU A 145 -4.27 13.21 20.34
N LYS A 146 -5.02 13.62 19.31
CA LYS A 146 -5.57 12.72 18.30
C LYS A 146 -5.07 13.15 16.93
N PHE A 147 -4.49 12.23 16.19
CA PHE A 147 -4.05 12.40 14.82
C PHE A 147 -4.92 11.50 13.95
N THR A 148 -5.66 12.07 13.01
CA THR A 148 -6.67 11.34 12.23
C THR A 148 -6.50 11.68 10.77
N GLU A 149 -6.54 10.67 9.90
CA GLU A 149 -6.48 10.83 8.44
C GLU A 149 -7.34 9.76 7.77
N GLY A 150 -7.99 10.10 6.66
CA GLY A 150 -8.87 9.20 5.92
C GLY A 150 -10.21 8.94 6.62
N HIS A 151 -10.83 7.80 6.25
CA HIS A 151 -12.15 7.42 6.72
C HIS A 151 -12.09 6.50 7.95
N ILE A 152 -12.86 6.79 8.99
CA ILE A 152 -12.84 6.04 10.25
C ILE A 152 -14.27 5.85 10.75
N LYS A 153 -14.58 4.64 11.21
CA LYS A 153 -15.84 4.34 11.93
C LYS A 153 -15.59 4.30 13.42
N TYR A 154 -16.47 4.94 14.18
CA TYR A 154 -16.32 5.07 15.64
C TYR A 154 -17.27 4.20 16.43
N CYS A 155 -18.43 3.87 15.88
CA CYS A 155 -19.50 3.17 16.56
C CYS A 155 -20.16 2.09 15.69
N GLY A 156 -20.98 1.27 16.32
CA GLY A 156 -21.70 0.18 15.70
C GLY A 156 -20.87 -1.10 15.51
N GLU A 157 -21.50 -2.13 15.00
CA GLU A 157 -20.84 -3.42 14.70
C GLU A 157 -19.75 -3.25 13.63
N THR A 158 -20.00 -2.41 12.64
CA THR A 158 -19.03 -2.07 11.60
C THR A 158 -17.70 -1.59 12.16
N ALA A 159 -17.71 -0.82 13.28
CA ALA A 159 -16.45 -0.37 13.88
C ALA A 159 -15.68 -1.51 14.57
N ARG A 160 -16.36 -2.59 15.00
CA ARG A 160 -15.70 -3.75 15.62
C ARG A 160 -15.11 -4.70 14.60
N GLU A 161 -15.80 -4.91 13.49
CA GLU A 161 -15.39 -5.84 12.44
C GLU A 161 -14.29 -5.24 11.54
N VAL A 162 -14.44 -3.96 11.20
CA VAL A 162 -13.66 -3.28 10.17
C VAL A 162 -12.38 -2.64 10.70
N MET A 163 -12.40 -2.15 11.95
CA MET A 163 -11.29 -1.42 12.53
C MET A 163 -10.36 -2.34 13.31
N ASP A 164 -9.11 -2.48 12.85
CA ASP A 164 -8.06 -3.07 13.68
C ASP A 164 -7.60 -2.08 14.74
N VAL A 165 -7.48 -2.55 15.99
CA VAL A 165 -7.15 -1.71 17.14
C VAL A 165 -5.93 -2.27 17.86
N GLY A 166 -4.89 -1.43 17.97
CA GLY A 166 -3.68 -1.71 18.73
C GLY A 166 -3.54 -0.76 19.92
N TYR A 167 -3.08 -1.31 21.03
CA TYR A 167 -2.75 -0.56 22.24
C TYR A 167 -1.28 -0.81 22.60
N ALA A 168 -0.60 0.24 23.01
CA ALA A 168 0.75 0.15 23.55
C ALA A 168 0.95 1.20 24.66
N THR A 169 1.96 1.00 25.47
CA THR A 169 2.34 1.93 26.53
C THR A 169 3.80 2.32 26.35
N ALA A 170 4.09 3.63 26.37
CA ALA A 170 5.46 4.16 26.36
C ALA A 170 5.87 4.65 27.74
N LYS A 171 7.01 4.21 28.23
CA LYS A 171 7.55 4.55 29.56
C LYS A 171 8.53 5.71 29.41
N LEU A 172 8.16 6.88 29.87
CA LEU A 172 8.98 8.09 29.86
C LEU A 172 9.42 8.50 31.27
N LYS A 173 10.42 9.36 31.37
CA LYS A 173 10.85 9.94 32.67
C LYS A 173 9.72 10.64 33.42
N ALA A 174 8.81 11.30 32.68
CA ALA A 174 7.66 12.02 33.25
C ALA A 174 6.49 11.13 33.64
N GLY A 175 6.48 9.86 33.25
CA GLY A 175 5.42 8.89 33.48
C GLY A 175 5.14 8.04 32.25
N VAL A 176 4.03 7.31 32.27
CA VAL A 176 3.62 6.42 31.19
C VAL A 176 2.66 7.16 30.24
N LEU A 177 2.87 7.01 28.94
CA LEU A 177 1.92 7.43 27.88
C LEU A 177 1.14 6.23 27.38
N GLY A 178 -0.17 6.39 27.27
CA GLY A 178 -1.05 5.44 26.61
C GLY A 178 -1.16 5.74 25.11
N ILE A 179 -1.01 4.74 24.29
CA ILE A 179 -1.10 4.82 22.84
C ILE A 179 -2.23 3.92 22.37
N LYS A 180 -3.07 4.44 21.49
CA LYS A 180 -4.10 3.68 20.80
C LYS A 180 -4.04 3.98 19.32
N VAL A 181 -3.85 2.97 18.51
CA VAL A 181 -3.87 3.06 17.05
C VAL A 181 -5.09 2.33 16.53
N ARG A 182 -5.82 2.96 15.62
CA ARG A 182 -6.95 2.38 14.90
C ARG A 182 -6.66 2.47 13.42
N ILE A 183 -6.79 1.37 12.71
CA ILE A 183 -6.53 1.29 11.26
C ILE A 183 -7.75 0.69 10.59
N MET A 184 -8.18 1.31 9.51
CA MET A 184 -9.20 0.79 8.63
C MET A 184 -8.55 0.14 7.42
N MET A 185 -8.79 -1.15 7.22
CA MET A 185 -8.18 -1.92 6.13
C MET A 185 -8.63 -1.42 4.75
N PRO A 186 -7.77 -1.50 3.71
CA PRO A 186 -8.07 -0.95 2.38
C PRO A 186 -9.27 -1.62 1.70
N ASN A 187 -9.40 -2.94 1.86
CA ASN A 187 -10.41 -3.74 1.14
C ASN A 187 -11.73 -3.91 1.90
N THR A 188 -12.02 -3.03 2.84
CA THR A 188 -13.20 -3.15 3.67
C THR A 188 -14.43 -2.61 2.96
N LYS A 189 -15.45 -3.45 2.81
CA LYS A 189 -16.77 -3.04 2.32
C LYS A 189 -17.58 -2.51 3.49
N LEU A 190 -18.11 -1.31 3.34
CA LEU A 190 -19.01 -0.71 4.31
C LEU A 190 -20.46 -1.01 3.92
N PRO A 191 -21.39 -1.09 4.90
CA PRO A 191 -22.81 -1.24 4.61
C PRO A 191 -23.39 -0.11 3.74
N ASP A 192 -22.77 1.06 3.82
CA ASP A 192 -23.15 2.26 3.07
C ASP A 192 -22.63 2.24 1.61
N GLU A 193 -21.71 1.35 1.28
CA GLU A 193 -21.15 1.23 -0.08
C GLU A 193 -22.06 0.35 -0.95
N ILE A 194 -22.86 0.98 -1.79
CA ILE A 194 -23.73 0.32 -2.74
C ILE A 194 -22.97 0.10 -4.04
N THR A 195 -22.73 -1.16 -4.39
CA THR A 195 -22.21 -1.51 -5.72
C THR A 195 -23.38 -1.80 -6.64
N LEU A 196 -23.60 -0.93 -7.62
CA LEU A 196 -24.58 -1.16 -8.67
C LEU A 196 -24.09 -2.28 -9.59
N ARG A 197 -24.83 -3.38 -9.65
CA ARG A 197 -24.62 -4.40 -10.68
C ARG A 197 -25.36 -3.96 -11.93
N ILE A 198 -24.68 -3.29 -12.84
CA ILE A 198 -25.23 -2.96 -14.15
C ILE A 198 -25.26 -4.27 -14.95
N PRO A 199 -26.44 -4.73 -15.42
CA PRO A 199 -26.51 -5.94 -16.26
C PRO A 199 -25.67 -5.74 -17.53
N GLU A 200 -25.02 -6.79 -17.99
CA GLU A 200 -24.09 -6.73 -19.14
C GLU A 200 -24.73 -6.11 -20.42
N SER A 201 -26.05 -6.30 -20.58
CA SER A 201 -26.81 -5.65 -21.65
C SER A 201 -26.85 -4.13 -21.59
N GLU A 202 -26.66 -3.50 -20.43
CA GLU A 202 -26.60 -2.06 -20.27
C GLU A 202 -25.17 -1.52 -20.38
N LYS A 203 -24.14 -2.31 -19.99
CA LYS A 203 -22.74 -1.99 -20.23
C LYS A 203 -22.44 -1.87 -21.73
N LEU A 204 -22.97 -2.81 -22.53
CA LEU A 204 -22.84 -2.75 -23.98
C LEU A 204 -23.56 -1.52 -24.60
N LYS A 205 -24.65 -1.05 -23.98
CA LYS A 205 -25.35 0.16 -24.43
C LYS A 205 -24.65 1.44 -23.96
N GLU A 206 -23.99 1.44 -22.82
CA GLU A 206 -23.20 2.57 -22.34
C GLU A 206 -21.88 2.70 -23.09
N GLU A 207 -21.20 1.60 -23.36
CA GLU A 207 -19.98 1.58 -24.18
C GLU A 207 -20.27 2.05 -25.61
N THR A 208 -21.42 1.63 -26.21
CA THR A 208 -21.85 2.12 -27.52
C THR A 208 -22.33 3.58 -27.49
N LYS A 209 -22.87 4.09 -26.37
CA LYS A 209 -23.24 5.50 -26.21
C LYS A 209 -22.03 6.38 -25.92
N VAL A 210 -21.05 5.89 -25.19
CA VAL A 210 -19.76 6.57 -24.96
C VAL A 210 -18.96 6.59 -26.25
N GLY A 211 -18.94 5.51 -27.03
CA GLY A 211 -18.34 5.45 -28.36
C GLY A 211 -18.99 6.43 -29.35
N LYS A 212 -20.34 6.53 -29.36
CA LYS A 212 -21.05 7.51 -30.21
C LYS A 212 -20.93 8.96 -29.75
N LYS A 213 -20.76 9.24 -28.47
CA LYS A 213 -20.50 10.60 -27.96
C LYS A 213 -19.05 11.05 -28.17
N THR A 214 -18.13 10.11 -28.35
CA THR A 214 -16.74 10.41 -28.71
C THR A 214 -16.57 10.64 -30.22
N GLU A 215 -17.47 10.15 -31.05
CA GLU A 215 -17.43 10.43 -32.50
C GLU A 215 -17.95 11.82 -32.88
N GLU A 216 -18.67 12.52 -31.99
CA GLU A 216 -19.16 13.90 -32.26
C GLU A 216 -18.27 15.01 -31.68
N LYS A 217 -17.18 14.70 -31.00
CA LYS A 217 -16.11 15.68 -30.75
C LYS A 217 -14.97 15.36 -31.70
N PRO A 218 -14.51 16.33 -32.52
CA PRO A 218 -13.34 16.09 -33.36
C PRO A 218 -12.21 15.66 -32.43
N VAL A 219 -11.75 14.41 -32.60
CA VAL A 219 -10.55 13.90 -31.96
C VAL A 219 -9.45 14.86 -32.36
N GLU A 220 -9.03 15.75 -31.46
CA GLU A 220 -7.72 16.37 -31.57
C GLU A 220 -6.71 15.22 -31.50
N LYS A 221 -6.41 14.65 -32.68
CA LYS A 221 -5.23 13.83 -32.88
C LYS A 221 -4.09 14.66 -32.30
N LYS A 222 -3.38 14.14 -31.31
CA LYS A 222 -2.14 14.75 -30.81
C LYS A 222 -1.23 14.91 -32.01
N LYS A 223 -1.28 16.10 -32.64
CA LYS A 223 -0.41 16.47 -33.73
C LYS A 223 0.99 16.46 -33.15
N THR A 224 1.76 15.47 -33.51
CA THR A 224 3.18 15.43 -33.14
C THR A 224 3.84 16.60 -33.82
N ASP A 225 4.27 17.59 -33.05
CA ASP A 225 4.82 18.82 -33.53
C ASP A 225 6.03 18.54 -34.43
N ILE A 226 6.04 19.18 -35.64
CA ILE A 226 7.15 19.11 -36.60
C ILE A 226 8.52 19.46 -35.98
N LYS A 227 8.55 20.12 -34.83
CA LYS A 227 9.78 20.41 -34.09
C LYS A 227 10.55 19.16 -33.62
N LYS A 228 9.87 18.00 -33.44
CA LYS A 228 10.50 16.73 -33.09
C LYS A 228 11.24 16.08 -34.27
N ILE A 229 11.00 16.55 -35.51
CA ILE A 229 11.66 16.05 -36.73
C ILE A 229 13.12 16.48 -36.82
N THR A 230 13.55 17.48 -36.06
CA THR A 230 14.98 17.93 -36.05
C THR A 230 15.93 16.91 -35.46
N GLU A 231 15.42 15.87 -34.79
CA GLU A 231 16.22 14.77 -34.23
C GLU A 231 16.54 13.66 -35.25
N ILE A 232 15.94 13.74 -36.47
CA ILE A 232 16.13 12.75 -37.52
C ILE A 232 17.39 13.06 -38.33
N GLN A 233 18.26 12.08 -38.50
CA GLN A 233 19.44 12.19 -39.35
C GLN A 233 19.09 12.61 -40.77
N GLY A 234 19.51 13.80 -41.19
CA GLY A 234 19.28 14.33 -42.55
C GLY A 234 18.25 15.47 -42.65
N ILE A 235 17.52 15.82 -41.58
CA ILE A 235 16.58 16.93 -41.56
C ILE A 235 17.12 18.07 -40.68
N GLY A 236 17.71 19.08 -41.33
CA GLY A 236 18.20 20.26 -40.62
C GLY A 236 17.03 21.28 -40.35
N PRO A 237 17.26 22.26 -39.44
CA PRO A 237 16.27 23.25 -39.04
C PRO A 237 15.80 24.15 -40.23
N SER A 238 16.59 24.24 -41.30
CA SER A 238 16.22 24.93 -42.54
C SER A 238 15.14 24.18 -43.32
N ILE A 239 15.13 22.87 -43.34
CA ILE A 239 14.15 22.02 -44.01
C ILE A 239 12.81 22.09 -43.28
N VAL A 240 12.82 22.08 -41.94
CA VAL A 240 11.64 22.20 -41.09
C VAL A 240 10.93 23.54 -41.33
N LYS A 241 11.69 24.64 -41.47
CA LYS A 241 11.10 25.96 -41.79
C LYS A 241 10.46 26.00 -43.18
N ARG A 242 10.96 25.23 -44.17
CA ARG A 242 10.36 25.13 -45.50
C ARG A 242 9.05 24.31 -45.45
N PHE A 243 8.98 23.24 -44.69
CA PHE A 243 7.74 22.48 -44.47
C PHE A 243 6.66 23.36 -43.85
N GLN A 244 7.04 24.16 -42.83
CA GLN A 244 6.12 25.12 -42.21
C GLN A 244 5.60 26.20 -43.21
N LYS A 245 6.44 26.67 -44.13
CA LYS A 245 6.06 27.59 -45.18
C LYS A 245 5.16 26.96 -46.25
N ALA A 246 5.35 25.66 -46.50
CA ALA A 246 4.50 24.89 -47.41
C ALA A 246 3.14 24.49 -46.79
N GLY A 247 2.89 24.86 -45.52
CA GLY A 247 1.61 24.65 -44.85
C GLY A 247 1.49 23.28 -44.14
N ILE A 248 2.54 22.50 -44.15
CA ILE A 248 2.56 21.16 -43.51
C ILE A 248 2.85 21.32 -42.01
N LYS A 249 1.91 20.87 -41.17
CA LYS A 249 1.98 21.08 -39.72
C LYS A 249 2.16 19.77 -38.89
N SER A 250 1.96 18.61 -39.53
CA SER A 250 2.06 17.32 -38.84
C SER A 250 2.97 16.30 -39.57
N ILE A 251 3.51 15.35 -38.83
CA ILE A 251 4.36 14.25 -39.37
C ILE A 251 3.49 13.31 -40.22
N GLU A 252 2.23 13.14 -39.87
CA GLU A 252 1.28 12.30 -40.58
C GLU A 252 0.98 12.83 -41.98
N GLU A 253 0.86 14.14 -42.14
CA GLU A 253 0.69 14.80 -43.45
C GLU A 253 1.93 14.62 -44.35
N LEU A 254 3.14 14.60 -43.79
CA LEU A 254 4.38 14.33 -44.50
C LEU A 254 4.49 12.86 -44.98
N TYR A 255 3.92 11.90 -44.23
CA TYR A 255 3.93 10.51 -44.60
C TYR A 255 2.96 10.14 -45.69
N GLU A 256 1.82 10.86 -45.76
CA GLU A 256 0.78 10.65 -46.80
C GLU A 256 1.17 11.31 -48.15
N MET A 257 2.23 12.12 -48.18
CA MET A 257 2.70 12.79 -49.40
C MET A 257 3.65 11.91 -50.23
N ASP A 258 3.45 11.92 -51.54
CA ASP A 258 4.31 11.24 -52.50
C ASP A 258 5.66 11.97 -52.70
N VAL A 259 6.68 11.27 -53.15
CA VAL A 259 8.03 11.79 -53.44
C VAL A 259 7.98 12.96 -54.42
N GLU A 260 7.05 12.91 -55.39
CA GLU A 260 6.86 13.96 -56.44
C GLU A 260 6.31 15.25 -55.84
N THR A 261 5.37 15.18 -54.91
CA THR A 261 4.79 16.34 -54.25
C THR A 261 5.76 16.98 -53.25
N LEU A 262 6.63 16.19 -52.58
CA LEU A 262 7.70 16.71 -51.71
C LEU A 262 8.81 17.39 -52.53
N ALA A 263 9.08 16.94 -53.74
CA ALA A 263 10.08 17.52 -54.62
C ALA A 263 9.64 18.86 -55.24
N THR A 264 8.34 19.22 -55.19
CA THR A 264 7.85 20.54 -55.64
C THR A 264 8.09 21.67 -54.63
N ILE A 265 8.49 21.31 -53.36
CA ILE A 265 8.78 22.29 -52.34
C ILE A 265 10.17 22.92 -52.58
N ASP A 266 10.19 24.26 -52.65
CA ASP A 266 11.38 25.04 -52.96
C ASP A 266 12.60 24.62 -52.11
N GLY A 267 13.62 24.04 -52.80
CA GLY A 267 14.92 23.63 -52.19
C GLY A 267 14.94 22.22 -51.58
N ILE A 268 13.98 21.35 -51.93
CA ILE A 268 14.02 19.90 -51.62
C ILE A 268 14.15 19.15 -52.94
N GLY A 269 15.33 18.56 -53.19
CA GLY A 269 15.52 17.76 -54.40
C GLY A 269 15.00 16.35 -54.23
N GLY A 270 14.70 15.63 -55.35
CA GLY A 270 14.10 14.27 -55.32
C GLY A 270 14.86 13.27 -54.44
N LYS A 271 16.22 13.30 -54.44
CA LYS A 271 17.04 12.46 -53.58
C LYS A 271 16.87 12.76 -52.09
N THR A 272 16.64 14.03 -51.71
CA THR A 272 16.41 14.44 -50.33
C THR A 272 14.99 14.07 -49.89
N ALA A 273 14.02 14.14 -50.75
CA ALA A 273 12.63 13.70 -50.50
C ALA A 273 12.56 12.18 -50.22
N GLU A 274 13.25 11.36 -51.01
CA GLU A 274 13.35 9.91 -50.79
C GLU A 274 14.02 9.54 -49.42
N ASN A 275 15.10 10.26 -49.07
CA ASN A 275 15.81 10.01 -47.79
C ASN A 275 14.93 10.41 -46.58
N ILE A 276 14.14 11.48 -46.70
CA ILE A 276 13.23 11.93 -45.65
C ILE A 276 12.12 10.90 -45.45
N LEU A 277 11.52 10.36 -46.52
CA LEU A 277 10.48 9.33 -46.41
C LEU A 277 11.01 8.01 -45.88
N LYS A 278 12.25 7.61 -46.23
CA LYS A 278 12.90 6.41 -45.69
C LYS A 278 13.17 6.54 -44.20
N SER A 279 13.63 7.70 -43.72
CA SER A 279 13.88 7.94 -42.31
C SER A 279 12.59 8.08 -41.50
N LEU A 280 11.51 8.60 -42.06
CA LEU A 280 10.19 8.62 -41.44
C LEU A 280 9.58 7.22 -41.31
N LYS A 281 9.74 6.36 -42.33
CA LYS A 281 9.29 4.93 -42.25
C LYS A 281 10.01 4.18 -41.13
N LYS A 282 11.32 4.35 -41.00
CA LYS A 282 12.08 3.73 -39.88
C LYS A 282 11.61 4.17 -38.51
N LEU A 283 11.30 5.43 -38.33
CA LEU A 283 10.80 5.96 -37.05
C LEU A 283 9.40 5.46 -36.69
N LEU A 284 8.52 5.27 -37.68
CA LEU A 284 7.18 4.73 -37.46
C LEU A 284 7.21 3.24 -37.14
N GLU A 285 8.19 2.48 -37.67
CA GLU A 285 8.43 1.07 -37.33
C GLU A 285 9.07 0.90 -35.93
N GLU A 286 9.79 1.88 -35.42
CA GLU A 286 10.35 1.86 -34.06
C GLU A 286 9.36 2.32 -32.96
N VAL A 287 8.26 2.97 -33.34
CA VAL A 287 7.23 3.49 -32.43
C VAL A 287 5.94 2.63 -32.42
N ALA A 288 5.78 1.71 -33.35
CA ALA A 288 4.68 0.72 -33.42
C ALA A 288 5.06 -0.57 -32.67
#